data_d85ae9b7da502b1bf31fc632bc814aaf
#
_entry.id   d85ae9b7da502b1bf31fc632bc814aaf
#
_cell.length_a   1.000
_cell.length_b   1.000
_cell.length_c   1.000
_cell.angle_alpha   90.00
_cell.angle_beta   90.00
_cell.angle_gamma   90.00
#
_symmetry.space_group_name_H-M   'P 1'
#
loop_
_entity.id
_entity.type
_entity.pdbx_description
1 polymer ?
#
loop_
_entity_poly.entity_id
_entity_poly.type
_entity_poly.pdbx_seq_one_letter_code
_entity_poly.pdbx_strand_id
1 'polypeptide(L)'
;MKRNASQMRAIAHLSGPMMVLAGPGSGKTSVIVERTAYMISEGKIDASSILVATFSRAAAREMKERFLKFIGKETSQVTFGTFHGIFYGILKQAYNLSSANILSETEKYDILRELTQLYGGELAEEADFAEEISKEISVVKGNRVALEYYYSSCCPDEVFRQIYTQEYLQQMVQIHT
;
A
#
# COMPACT_ATOMS: atom_id res chain seq x y z
N MET A 1 -25.94 -17.20 12.67
CA MET A 1 -25.83 -17.99 11.42
C MET A 1 -24.89 -19.15 11.67
N LYS A 2 -25.28 -20.39 11.36
CA LYS A 2 -24.45 -21.56 11.66
C LYS A 2 -23.29 -21.63 10.67
N ARG A 3 -22.04 -21.69 11.14
CA ARG A 3 -20.84 -21.80 10.30
C ARG A 3 -20.68 -23.21 9.76
N ASN A 4 -20.22 -23.36 8.52
CA ASN A 4 -19.85 -24.67 7.98
C ASN A 4 -18.45 -25.11 8.43
N ALA A 5 -18.11 -26.37 8.21
CA ALA A 5 -16.83 -26.95 8.67
C ALA A 5 -15.60 -26.21 8.11
N SER A 6 -15.62 -25.76 6.86
CA SER A 6 -14.52 -25.01 6.25
C SER A 6 -14.35 -23.63 6.87
N GLN A 7 -15.44 -22.90 7.13
CA GLN A 7 -15.43 -21.64 7.84
C GLN A 7 -14.88 -21.79 9.26
N MET A 8 -15.33 -22.84 9.99
CA MET A 8 -14.82 -23.11 11.36
C MET A 8 -13.32 -23.41 11.35
N ARG A 9 -12.83 -24.20 10.40
CA ARG A 9 -11.37 -24.43 10.26
C ARG A 9 -10.60 -23.12 9.99
N ALA A 10 -11.13 -22.25 9.11
CA ALA A 10 -10.52 -20.97 8.83
C ALA A 10 -10.49 -20.06 10.06
N ILE A 11 -11.55 -20.04 10.86
CA ILE A 11 -11.64 -19.25 12.09
C ILE A 11 -10.63 -19.77 13.15
N ALA A 12 -10.54 -21.07 13.34
CA ALA A 12 -9.74 -21.69 14.40
C ALA A 12 -8.24 -21.84 14.07
N HIS A 13 -7.82 -21.53 12.84
CA HIS A 13 -6.40 -21.64 12.46
C HIS A 13 -5.56 -20.52 13.09
N LEU A 14 -4.67 -20.83 14.01
CA LEU A 14 -3.90 -19.86 14.79
C LEU A 14 -2.45 -19.68 14.32
N SER A 15 -1.83 -20.66 13.69
CA SER A 15 -0.41 -20.63 13.36
C SER A 15 -0.11 -21.00 11.92
N GLY A 16 0.90 -20.36 11.32
CA GLY A 16 1.36 -20.60 9.97
C GLY A 16 0.49 -19.92 8.87
N PRO A 17 0.97 -19.93 7.64
CA PRO A 17 0.26 -19.35 6.51
C PRO A 17 -0.98 -20.17 6.17
N MET A 18 -2.06 -19.47 5.79
CA MET A 18 -3.31 -20.08 5.32
C MET A 18 -3.87 -19.29 4.15
N MET A 19 -4.26 -19.99 3.09
CA MET A 19 -5.03 -19.42 2.00
C MET A 19 -6.46 -19.95 2.05
N VAL A 20 -7.44 -19.04 1.94
CA VAL A 20 -8.87 -19.38 1.91
C VAL A 20 -9.47 -18.94 0.58
N LEU A 21 -9.87 -19.89 -0.24
CA LEU A 21 -10.57 -19.63 -1.49
C LEU A 21 -12.08 -19.57 -1.21
N ALA A 22 -12.71 -18.46 -1.60
CA ALA A 22 -14.12 -18.24 -1.28
C ALA A 22 -14.81 -17.37 -2.34
N GLY A 23 -15.92 -17.86 -2.89
CA GLY A 23 -16.74 -17.14 -3.87
C GLY A 23 -17.50 -15.93 -3.30
N PRO A 24 -18.11 -15.10 -4.14
CA PRO A 24 -19.01 -14.04 -3.69
C PRO A 24 -20.11 -14.58 -2.77
N GLY A 25 -20.52 -13.83 -1.76
CA GLY A 25 -21.59 -14.24 -0.82
C GLY A 25 -21.24 -15.36 0.18
N SER A 26 -20.06 -15.96 0.12
CA SER A 26 -19.63 -17.06 1.01
C SER A 26 -19.37 -16.66 2.48
N GLY A 27 -19.54 -15.39 2.83
CA GLY A 27 -19.33 -14.89 4.19
C GLY A 27 -17.87 -14.62 4.55
N LYS A 28 -17.00 -14.34 3.58
CA LYS A 28 -15.56 -14.03 3.80
C LYS A 28 -15.32 -13.01 4.91
N THR A 29 -16.01 -11.87 4.84
CA THR A 29 -15.85 -10.79 5.85
C THR A 29 -16.24 -11.26 7.24
N SER A 30 -17.33 -12.05 7.36
CA SER A 30 -17.73 -12.59 8.66
C SER A 30 -16.71 -13.58 9.22
N VAL A 31 -16.11 -14.42 8.35
CA VAL A 31 -15.05 -15.35 8.76
C VAL A 31 -13.81 -14.59 9.27
N ILE A 32 -13.42 -13.51 8.60
CA ILE A 32 -12.27 -12.68 9.03
C ILE A 32 -12.57 -12.03 10.39
N VAL A 33 -13.76 -11.46 10.56
CA VAL A 33 -14.18 -10.83 11.83
C VAL A 33 -14.19 -11.85 12.97
N GLU A 34 -14.79 -13.01 12.78
CA GLU A 34 -14.85 -14.07 13.80
C GLU A 34 -13.46 -14.68 14.09
N ARG A 35 -12.63 -14.84 13.05
CA ARG A 35 -11.23 -15.27 13.23
C ARG A 35 -10.44 -14.28 14.08
N THR A 36 -10.57 -12.97 13.79
CA THR A 36 -9.90 -11.92 14.58
C THR A 36 -10.31 -11.98 16.04
N ALA A 37 -11.60 -12.15 16.32
CA ALA A 37 -12.09 -12.31 17.67
C ALA A 37 -11.58 -13.62 18.33
N TYR A 38 -11.57 -14.73 17.59
CA TYR A 38 -11.08 -16.03 18.04
C TYR A 38 -9.58 -16.00 18.39
N MET A 39 -8.77 -15.32 17.59
CA MET A 39 -7.34 -15.13 17.85
C MET A 39 -7.11 -14.46 19.23
N ILE A 40 -7.95 -13.50 19.60
CA ILE A 40 -7.85 -12.78 20.87
C ILE A 40 -8.39 -13.64 22.03
N SER A 41 -9.58 -14.23 21.87
CA SER A 41 -10.27 -14.94 22.96
C SER A 41 -9.63 -16.30 23.27
N GLU A 42 -9.45 -17.13 22.25
CA GLU A 42 -8.97 -18.51 22.39
C GLU A 42 -7.47 -18.61 22.13
N GLY A 43 -6.97 -17.90 21.11
CA GLY A 43 -5.54 -17.89 20.76
C GLY A 43 -4.67 -17.08 21.74
N LYS A 44 -5.29 -16.27 22.62
CA LYS A 44 -4.61 -15.36 23.56
C LYS A 44 -3.60 -14.43 22.89
N ILE A 45 -3.86 -14.10 21.61
CA ILE A 45 -3.02 -13.19 20.83
C ILE A 45 -3.36 -11.76 21.21
N ASP A 46 -2.33 -10.94 21.48
CA ASP A 46 -2.54 -9.53 21.78
C ASP A 46 -3.21 -8.81 20.61
N ALA A 47 -4.28 -8.10 20.87
CA ALA A 47 -5.04 -7.37 19.89
C ALA A 47 -4.19 -6.32 19.15
N SER A 48 -3.20 -5.73 19.80
CA SER A 48 -2.28 -4.75 19.21
C SER A 48 -1.32 -5.37 18.18
N SER A 49 -1.10 -6.69 18.23
CA SER A 49 -0.27 -7.42 17.28
C SER A 49 -1.04 -7.90 16.04
N ILE A 50 -2.35 -7.70 15.98
CA ILE A 50 -3.20 -8.15 14.88
C ILE A 50 -3.40 -7.01 13.87
N LEU A 51 -3.04 -7.28 12.61
CA LEU A 51 -3.28 -6.38 11.48
C LEU A 51 -4.30 -7.01 10.52
N VAL A 52 -5.35 -6.25 10.20
CA VAL A 52 -6.36 -6.65 9.21
C VAL A 52 -6.28 -5.69 8.04
N ALA A 53 -5.65 -6.14 6.95
CA ALA A 53 -5.43 -5.34 5.76
C ALA A 53 -6.49 -5.61 4.68
N THR A 54 -6.93 -4.55 4.02
CA THR A 54 -7.85 -4.59 2.87
C THR A 54 -7.34 -3.73 1.73
N PHE A 55 -7.97 -3.82 0.57
CA PHE A 55 -7.62 -3.00 -0.58
C PHE A 55 -8.15 -1.56 -0.46
N SER A 56 -9.35 -1.35 0.08
CA SER A 56 -9.97 -0.03 0.15
C SER A 56 -10.19 0.46 1.58
N ARG A 57 -10.14 1.78 1.77
CA ARG A 57 -10.43 2.43 3.06
C ARG A 57 -11.87 2.15 3.54
N ALA A 58 -12.82 2.11 2.59
CA ALA A 58 -14.22 1.80 2.90
C ALA A 58 -14.37 0.38 3.47
N ALA A 59 -13.74 -0.62 2.84
CA ALA A 59 -13.75 -2.01 3.32
C ALA A 59 -13.06 -2.15 4.69
N ALA A 60 -11.96 -1.43 4.93
CA ALA A 60 -11.29 -1.44 6.23
C ALA A 60 -12.20 -0.89 7.34
N ARG A 61 -12.89 0.21 7.07
CA ARG A 61 -13.85 0.82 8.02
C ARG A 61 -15.00 -0.12 8.31
N GLU A 62 -15.65 -0.65 7.27
CA GLU A 62 -16.77 -1.60 7.41
C GLU A 62 -16.36 -2.82 8.23
N MET A 63 -15.17 -3.37 7.98
CA MET A 63 -14.68 -4.53 8.69
C MET A 63 -14.41 -4.23 10.17
N LYS A 64 -13.84 -3.07 10.47
CA LYS A 64 -13.66 -2.57 11.85
C LYS A 64 -14.99 -2.44 12.58
N GLU A 65 -15.98 -1.80 11.96
CA GLU A 65 -17.32 -1.62 12.56
C GLU A 65 -18.00 -2.96 12.84
N ARG A 66 -17.93 -3.90 11.89
CA ARG A 66 -18.46 -5.26 12.06
C ARG A 66 -17.76 -6.02 13.18
N PHE A 67 -16.43 -5.87 13.29
CA PHE A 67 -15.64 -6.47 14.36
C PHE A 67 -16.03 -5.91 15.73
N LEU A 68 -16.07 -4.58 15.88
CA LEU A 68 -16.47 -3.93 17.13
C LEU A 68 -17.88 -4.34 17.56
N LYS A 69 -18.84 -4.37 16.63
CA LYS A 69 -20.20 -4.87 16.88
C LYS A 69 -20.20 -6.33 17.31
N PHE A 70 -19.37 -7.16 16.69
CA PHE A 70 -19.29 -8.59 16.99
C PHE A 70 -18.76 -8.85 18.42
N ILE A 71 -17.72 -8.11 18.84
CA ILE A 71 -17.15 -8.24 20.19
C ILE A 71 -17.91 -7.43 21.26
N GLY A 72 -18.92 -6.65 20.89
CA GLY A 72 -19.71 -5.83 21.82
C GLY A 72 -18.91 -4.70 22.47
N LYS A 73 -17.91 -4.12 21.78
CA LYS A 73 -17.05 -3.04 22.29
C LYS A 73 -17.06 -1.82 21.36
N GLU A 74 -16.81 -0.64 21.89
CA GLU A 74 -16.71 0.59 21.12
C GLU A 74 -15.33 0.79 20.50
N THR A 75 -14.27 0.22 21.11
CA THR A 75 -12.89 0.36 20.67
C THR A 75 -12.14 -0.95 20.70
N SER A 76 -11.08 -1.05 19.92
CA SER A 76 -10.16 -2.18 19.90
C SER A 76 -8.75 -1.74 19.51
N GLN A 77 -7.73 -2.44 20.00
CA GLN A 77 -6.33 -2.25 19.61
C GLN A 77 -5.96 -2.96 18.30
N VAL A 78 -6.86 -3.77 17.72
CA VAL A 78 -6.66 -4.37 16.39
C VAL A 78 -6.55 -3.27 15.35
N THR A 79 -5.52 -3.33 14.51
CA THR A 79 -5.30 -2.40 13.42
C THR A 79 -6.05 -2.84 12.17
N PHE A 80 -7.00 -2.02 11.71
CA PHE A 80 -7.70 -2.19 10.44
C PHE A 80 -7.28 -1.09 9.46
N GLY A 81 -6.87 -1.45 8.27
CA GLY A 81 -6.43 -0.45 7.29
C GLY A 81 -6.25 -1.00 5.89
N THR A 82 -5.85 -0.12 4.96
CA THR A 82 -5.34 -0.54 3.66
C THR A 82 -3.87 -0.94 3.80
N PHE A 83 -3.37 -1.76 2.86
CA PHE A 83 -1.94 -2.09 2.82
C PHE A 83 -1.08 -0.82 2.89
N HIS A 84 -1.34 0.16 2.02
CA HIS A 84 -0.61 1.43 2.02
C HIS A 84 -0.69 2.16 3.36
N GLY A 85 -1.88 2.27 3.94
CA GLY A 85 -2.05 2.98 5.21
C GLY A 85 -1.35 2.31 6.39
N ILE A 86 -1.38 0.97 6.45
CA ILE A 86 -0.70 0.20 7.49
C ILE A 86 0.83 0.32 7.34
N PHE A 87 1.36 0.07 6.14
CA PHE A 87 2.81 0.15 5.89
C PHE A 87 3.34 1.57 6.08
N TYR A 88 2.59 2.59 5.62
CA TYR A 88 2.95 3.97 5.90
C TYR A 88 3.00 4.26 7.41
N GLY A 89 2.04 3.77 8.18
CA GLY A 89 2.06 3.90 9.64
C GLY A 89 3.31 3.28 10.28
N ILE A 90 3.72 2.11 9.81
CA ILE A 90 4.95 1.44 10.24
C ILE A 90 6.19 2.27 9.87
N LEU A 91 6.28 2.72 8.61
CA LEU A 91 7.41 3.55 8.15
C LEU A 91 7.48 4.88 8.90
N LYS A 92 6.32 5.52 9.12
CA LYS A 92 6.23 6.76 9.90
C LYS A 92 6.83 6.59 11.29
N GLN A 93 6.53 5.49 11.96
CA GLN A 93 7.07 5.22 13.30
C GLN A 93 8.56 4.83 13.26
N ALA A 94 8.97 4.02 12.28
CA ALA A 94 10.36 3.54 12.17
C ALA A 94 11.34 4.65 11.77
N TYR A 95 10.92 5.59 10.91
CA TYR A 95 11.76 6.64 10.35
C TYR A 95 11.36 8.05 10.81
N ASN A 96 10.45 8.16 11.80
CA ASN A 96 9.93 9.43 12.31
C ASN A 96 9.37 10.36 11.21
N LEU A 97 8.71 9.79 10.19
CA LEU A 97 8.14 10.52 9.07
C LEU A 97 6.90 11.30 9.51
N SER A 98 6.72 12.48 8.93
CA SER A 98 5.50 13.29 9.04
C SER A 98 4.70 13.29 7.74
N SER A 99 3.53 13.90 7.73
CA SER A 99 2.78 14.10 6.49
C SER A 99 3.49 15.02 5.50
N ALA A 100 4.39 15.89 5.96
CA ALA A 100 5.21 16.76 5.12
C ALA A 100 6.27 15.99 4.31
N ASN A 101 6.59 14.76 4.70
CA ASN A 101 7.52 13.90 3.95
C ASN A 101 6.86 13.11 2.82
N ILE A 102 5.57 13.32 2.56
CA ILE A 102 4.86 12.72 1.43
C ILE A 102 4.63 13.80 0.38
N LEU A 103 5.22 13.59 -0.80
CA LEU A 103 4.92 14.41 -1.96
C LEU A 103 3.45 14.27 -2.36
N SER A 104 2.79 15.39 -2.56
CA SER A 104 1.50 15.40 -3.25
C SER A 104 1.71 15.06 -4.74
N GLU A 105 0.66 14.63 -5.42
CA GLU A 105 0.72 14.38 -6.87
C GLU A 105 1.11 15.64 -7.65
N THR A 106 0.71 16.83 -7.17
CA THR A 106 1.08 18.12 -7.78
C THR A 106 2.58 18.36 -7.66
N GLU A 107 3.15 18.26 -6.46
CA GLU A 107 4.59 18.44 -6.23
C GLU A 107 5.42 17.44 -7.04
N LYS A 108 4.98 16.19 -7.09
CA LYS A 108 5.62 15.16 -7.91
C LYS A 108 5.62 15.55 -9.40
N TYR A 109 4.48 16.04 -9.88
CA TYR A 109 4.35 16.46 -11.28
C TYR A 109 5.22 17.68 -11.59
N ASP A 110 5.28 18.66 -10.70
CA ASP A 110 6.12 19.85 -10.83
C ASP A 110 7.59 19.49 -10.91
N ILE A 111 8.07 18.58 -10.03
CA ILE A 111 9.43 18.04 -10.06
C ILE A 111 9.72 17.37 -11.42
N LEU A 112 8.82 16.49 -11.86
CA LEU A 112 9.02 15.78 -13.12
C LEU A 112 9.03 16.73 -14.31
N ARG A 113 8.16 17.74 -14.32
CA ARG A 113 8.13 18.76 -15.35
C ARG A 113 9.42 19.57 -15.42
N GLU A 114 9.96 19.95 -14.26
CA GLU A 114 11.25 20.63 -14.18
C GLU A 114 12.39 19.76 -14.72
N LEU A 115 12.42 18.48 -14.31
CA LEU A 115 13.45 17.55 -14.78
C LEU A 115 13.33 17.23 -16.28
N THR A 116 12.12 17.08 -16.80
CA THR A 116 11.90 16.88 -18.24
C THR A 116 12.32 18.11 -19.05
N GLN A 117 12.08 19.32 -18.56
CA GLN A 117 12.59 20.55 -19.21
C GLN A 117 14.12 20.63 -19.19
N LEU A 118 14.75 20.17 -18.11
CA LEU A 118 16.20 20.23 -17.99
C LEU A 118 16.93 19.18 -18.84
N TYR A 119 16.40 17.97 -18.93
CA TYR A 119 17.07 16.82 -19.56
C TYR A 119 16.41 16.33 -20.85
N GLY A 120 15.16 16.69 -21.10
CA GLY A 120 14.36 16.16 -22.21
C GLY A 120 14.71 16.74 -23.59
N GLY A 121 15.43 17.85 -23.68
CA GLY A 121 15.76 18.51 -24.94
C GLY A 121 14.49 18.88 -25.72
N GLU A 122 14.40 18.48 -26.98
CA GLU A 122 13.24 18.75 -27.84
C GLU A 122 11.96 18.05 -27.37
N LEU A 123 12.10 16.90 -26.69
CA LEU A 123 10.95 16.16 -26.15
C LEU A 123 10.27 16.90 -24.98
N ALA A 124 10.96 17.83 -24.33
CA ALA A 124 10.39 18.63 -23.24
C ALA A 124 9.20 19.52 -23.69
N GLU A 125 9.09 19.81 -24.99
CA GLU A 125 8.00 20.61 -25.57
C GLU A 125 6.73 19.77 -25.81
N GLU A 126 6.83 18.44 -25.76
CA GLU A 126 5.68 17.57 -25.92
C GLU A 126 4.78 17.58 -24.67
N ALA A 127 3.49 17.82 -24.86
CA ALA A 127 2.53 18.05 -23.77
C ALA A 127 2.44 16.87 -22.78
N ASP A 128 2.60 15.65 -23.27
CA ASP A 128 2.41 14.41 -22.49
C ASP A 128 3.72 13.80 -21.98
N PHE A 129 4.88 14.36 -22.34
CA PHE A 129 6.19 13.75 -22.04
C PHE A 129 6.43 13.53 -20.54
N ALA A 130 6.10 14.51 -19.69
CA ALA A 130 6.25 14.38 -18.24
C ALA A 130 5.32 13.28 -17.66
N GLU A 131 4.12 13.11 -18.24
CA GLU A 131 3.18 12.06 -17.82
C GLU A 131 3.66 10.68 -18.25
N GLU A 132 4.19 10.52 -19.45
CA GLU A 132 4.77 9.27 -19.95
C GLU A 132 5.98 8.84 -19.11
N ILE A 133 6.90 9.75 -18.83
CA ILE A 133 8.02 9.53 -17.90
C ILE A 133 7.53 9.09 -16.52
N SER A 134 6.50 9.75 -15.97
CA SER A 134 5.92 9.38 -14.68
C SER A 134 5.38 7.95 -14.66
N LYS A 135 4.72 7.54 -15.74
CA LYS A 135 4.21 6.16 -15.90
C LYS A 135 5.35 5.15 -15.93
N GLU A 136 6.38 5.42 -16.73
CA GLU A 136 7.53 4.52 -16.83
C GLU A 136 8.30 4.41 -15.50
N ILE A 137 8.55 5.52 -14.80
CA ILE A 137 9.16 5.51 -13.46
C ILE A 137 8.33 4.63 -12.50
N SER A 138 7.01 4.74 -12.56
CA SER A 138 6.12 3.93 -11.73
C SER A 138 6.22 2.44 -12.05
N VAL A 139 6.40 2.07 -13.33
CA VAL A 139 6.62 0.69 -13.77
C VAL A 139 7.96 0.16 -13.25
N VAL A 140 9.05 0.94 -13.40
CA VAL A 140 10.38 0.56 -12.93
C VAL A 140 10.39 0.33 -11.41
N LYS A 141 9.86 1.30 -10.65
CA LYS A 141 9.77 1.22 -9.18
C LYS A 141 8.85 0.07 -8.73
N GLY A 142 7.67 -0.05 -9.33
CA GLY A 142 6.67 -1.05 -8.95
C GLY A 142 7.12 -2.50 -9.21
N ASN A 143 7.84 -2.73 -10.29
CA ASN A 143 8.35 -4.05 -10.66
C ASN A 143 9.79 -4.31 -10.15
N ARG A 144 10.42 -3.36 -9.47
CA ARG A 144 11.80 -3.44 -9.00
C ARG A 144 12.79 -3.77 -10.11
N VAL A 145 12.57 -3.22 -11.30
CA VAL A 145 13.47 -3.40 -12.43
C VAL A 145 14.74 -2.61 -12.17
N ALA A 146 15.91 -3.25 -12.28
CA ALA A 146 17.17 -2.52 -12.19
C ALA A 146 17.29 -1.59 -13.40
N LEU A 147 17.61 -0.32 -13.14
CA LEU A 147 17.59 0.74 -14.16
C LEU A 147 18.52 0.45 -15.35
N GLU A 148 19.57 -0.31 -15.13
CA GLU A 148 20.52 -0.76 -16.17
C GLU A 148 19.89 -1.71 -17.21
N TYR A 149 18.81 -2.41 -16.84
CA TYR A 149 18.07 -3.33 -17.71
C TYR A 149 16.74 -2.77 -18.22
N TYR A 150 16.47 -1.49 -17.92
CA TYR A 150 15.26 -0.84 -18.40
C TYR A 150 15.54 -0.03 -19.66
N TYR A 151 14.70 -0.23 -20.67
CA TYR A 151 14.69 0.52 -21.92
C TYR A 151 13.42 1.34 -22.00
N SER A 152 13.57 2.66 -22.10
CA SER A 152 12.44 3.57 -22.19
C SER A 152 11.75 3.46 -23.54
N SER A 153 10.42 3.57 -23.54
CA SER A 153 9.62 3.63 -24.77
C SER A 153 9.30 5.05 -25.22
N CYS A 154 9.50 6.05 -24.34
CA CYS A 154 9.13 7.44 -24.62
C CYS A 154 10.31 8.37 -24.86
N CYS A 155 11.55 7.96 -24.56
CA CYS A 155 12.74 8.78 -24.79
C CYS A 155 14.03 7.93 -24.86
N PRO A 156 15.18 8.52 -25.29
CA PRO A 156 16.46 7.85 -25.19
C PRO A 156 16.78 7.39 -23.75
N ASP A 157 17.33 6.18 -23.61
CA ASP A 157 17.59 5.57 -22.29
C ASP A 157 18.44 6.42 -21.36
N GLU A 158 19.40 7.19 -21.90
CA GLU A 158 20.23 8.11 -21.11
C GLU A 158 19.40 9.23 -20.49
N VAL A 159 18.47 9.80 -21.25
CA VAL A 159 17.55 10.84 -20.77
C VAL A 159 16.67 10.29 -19.67
N PHE A 160 16.06 9.10 -19.88
CA PHE A 160 15.26 8.45 -18.88
C PHE A 160 16.03 8.20 -17.59
N ARG A 161 17.25 7.64 -17.68
CA ARG A 161 18.09 7.35 -16.52
C ARG A 161 18.49 8.60 -15.73
N GLN A 162 18.76 9.71 -16.42
CA GLN A 162 19.04 10.99 -15.78
C GLN A 162 17.82 11.49 -15.00
N ILE A 163 16.66 11.55 -15.63
CA ILE A 163 15.42 12.01 -15.00
C ILE A 163 15.05 11.11 -13.81
N TYR A 164 15.09 9.78 -13.98
CA TYR A 164 14.80 8.82 -12.92
C TYR A 164 15.72 9.02 -11.71
N THR A 165 17.02 9.16 -11.93
CA THR A 165 18.01 9.30 -10.86
C THR A 165 17.83 10.61 -10.12
N GLN A 166 17.57 11.71 -10.81
CA GLN A 166 17.37 13.03 -10.20
C GLN A 166 16.03 13.09 -9.44
N GLU A 167 14.96 12.53 -9.98
CA GLU A 167 13.68 12.41 -9.29
C GLU A 167 13.83 11.61 -7.99
N TYR A 168 14.54 10.49 -8.03
CA TYR A 168 14.82 9.68 -6.84
C TYR A 168 15.62 10.46 -5.79
N LEU A 169 16.66 11.19 -6.19
CA LEU A 169 17.47 11.99 -5.28
C LEU A 169 16.68 13.14 -4.65
N GLN A 170 15.83 13.84 -5.41
CA GLN A 170 14.98 14.90 -4.88
C GLN A 170 13.95 14.37 -3.86
N GLN A 171 13.37 13.20 -4.11
CA GLN A 171 12.49 12.54 -3.16
C GLN A 171 13.23 12.15 -1.87
N MET A 172 14.47 11.66 -1.97
CA MET A 172 15.30 11.30 -0.80
C MET A 172 15.66 12.50 0.06
N VAL A 173 15.96 13.65 -0.55
CA VAL A 173 16.27 14.89 0.19
C VAL A 173 15.07 15.35 1.03
N GLN A 174 13.86 15.26 0.51
CA GLN A 174 12.64 15.64 1.24
C GLN A 174 12.30 14.69 2.42
N ILE A 175 12.81 13.47 2.42
CA ILE A 175 12.65 12.54 3.55
C ILE A 175 13.59 12.89 4.70
N HIS A 176 14.72 13.56 4.42
CA HIS A 176 15.79 13.83 5.39
C HIS A 176 15.80 15.27 5.93
N THR A 177 14.96 16.15 5.39
CA THR A 177 14.73 17.51 5.92
C THR A 177 13.46 17.60 6.72
#